data_4883c70f75b79761c42414fe43636267
#
_entry.id   4883c70f75b79761c42414fe43636267
#
_cell.length_a   1.000
_cell.length_b   1.000
_cell.length_c   1.000
_cell.angle_alpha   90.00
_cell.angle_beta   90.00
_cell.angle_gamma   90.00
#
_symmetry.space_group_name_H-M   'P 1'
#
loop_
_entity.id
_entity.type
_entity.pdbx_description
1 polymer ?
#
loop_
_entity_poly.entity_id
_entity_poly.type
_entity_poly.pdbx_seq_one_letter_code
_entity_poly.pdbx_strand_id
1 'polypeptide(L)'
;MKSKIFKLIAIVIIIALGYLAYIWFMPHRNVQNTKAFATVEANALVNEFLLDKEKANNLYLDSEGESKVLIVTGTVANISKDQLGQKVILLKNPTDNKMGVSCTFTLDTNSQVDNIEVGNQVEIKGVIRSGAEYDEDLDLTENVIIEKSAVIN
;
A
#
# COMPACT_ATOMS: atom_id res chain seq x y z
N MET A 1 21.54 -13.68 -48.10
CA MET A 1 20.53 -14.10 -47.07
C MET A 1 20.99 -13.79 -45.64
N LYS A 2 22.22 -14.12 -45.22
CA LYS A 2 22.72 -13.90 -43.85
C LYS A 2 22.64 -12.43 -43.36
N SER A 3 22.96 -11.44 -44.24
CA SER A 3 22.91 -10.00 -43.88
C SER A 3 21.49 -9.48 -43.59
N LYS A 4 20.46 -9.99 -44.29
CA LYS A 4 19.06 -9.59 -44.06
C LYS A 4 18.54 -10.15 -42.74
N ILE A 5 18.92 -11.38 -42.39
CA ILE A 5 18.55 -12.03 -41.13
C ILE A 5 19.20 -11.28 -39.95
N PHE A 6 20.48 -10.89 -40.10
CA PHE A 6 21.18 -10.14 -39.05
C PHE A 6 20.55 -8.76 -38.79
N LYS A 7 20.11 -8.04 -39.83
CA LYS A 7 19.39 -6.79 -39.69
C LYS A 7 18.04 -6.96 -38.98
N LEU A 8 17.33 -8.04 -39.30
CA LEU A 8 16.03 -8.35 -38.70
C LEU A 8 16.19 -8.66 -37.20
N ILE A 9 17.19 -9.44 -36.82
CA ILE A 9 17.52 -9.72 -35.42
C ILE A 9 17.89 -8.45 -34.67
N ALA A 10 18.71 -7.57 -35.27
CA ALA A 10 19.08 -6.28 -34.63
C ALA A 10 17.85 -5.38 -34.38
N ILE A 11 16.90 -5.34 -35.31
CA ILE A 11 15.64 -4.57 -35.12
C ILE A 11 14.83 -5.14 -33.96
N VAL A 12 14.69 -6.47 -33.87
CA VAL A 12 13.95 -7.12 -32.77
C VAL A 12 14.60 -6.82 -31.41
N ILE A 13 15.93 -6.84 -31.34
CA ILE A 13 16.67 -6.52 -30.10
C ILE A 13 16.44 -5.04 -29.70
N ILE A 14 16.47 -4.10 -30.65
CA ILE A 14 16.22 -2.68 -30.37
C ILE A 14 14.80 -2.46 -29.85
N ILE A 15 13.79 -3.13 -30.44
CA ILE A 15 12.40 -3.05 -30.00
C ILE A 15 12.27 -3.62 -28.58
N ALA A 16 12.90 -4.77 -28.30
CA ALA A 16 12.86 -5.40 -26.99
C ALA A 16 13.52 -4.52 -25.91
N LEU A 17 14.68 -3.92 -26.22
CA LEU A 17 15.36 -2.98 -25.31
C LEU A 17 14.54 -1.70 -25.09
N GLY A 18 13.91 -1.18 -26.12
CA GLY A 18 13.01 -0.02 -26.01
C GLY A 18 11.80 -0.32 -25.15
N TYR A 19 11.22 -1.51 -25.26
CA TYR A 19 10.11 -1.95 -24.42
C TYR A 19 10.52 -2.15 -22.96
N LEU A 20 11.69 -2.73 -22.71
CA LEU A 20 12.23 -2.87 -21.35
C LEU A 20 12.50 -1.50 -20.71
N ALA A 21 13.09 -0.56 -21.48
CA ALA A 21 13.31 0.80 -21.02
C ALA A 21 11.96 1.49 -20.70
N TYR A 22 10.95 1.34 -21.57
CA TYR A 22 9.62 1.89 -21.35
C TYR A 22 9.00 1.40 -20.04
N ILE A 23 9.06 0.07 -19.76
CA ILE A 23 8.55 -0.49 -18.50
C ILE A 23 9.32 0.07 -17.29
N TRP A 24 10.64 0.22 -17.40
CA TRP A 24 11.47 0.70 -16.30
C TRP A 24 11.25 2.19 -15.99
N PHE A 25 10.99 3.00 -17.02
CA PHE A 25 10.70 4.43 -16.87
C PHE A 25 9.21 4.75 -16.76
N MET A 26 8.35 3.71 -16.67
CA MET A 26 6.92 3.93 -16.52
C MET A 26 6.64 4.70 -15.22
N PRO A 27 5.96 5.87 -15.28
CA PRO A 27 5.69 6.65 -14.08
C PRO A 27 4.82 5.83 -13.13
N HIS A 28 5.30 5.64 -11.91
CA HIS A 28 4.54 4.97 -10.87
C HIS A 28 3.31 5.83 -10.54
N ARG A 29 2.19 5.16 -10.29
CA ARG A 29 0.94 5.82 -9.87
C ARG A 29 1.22 6.77 -8.70
N ASN A 30 0.90 8.06 -8.89
CA ASN A 30 1.04 9.04 -7.82
C ASN A 30 -0.17 8.96 -6.90
N VAL A 31 -0.04 8.19 -5.82
CA VAL A 31 -1.10 7.94 -4.83
C VAL A 31 -1.51 9.24 -4.15
N GLN A 32 -0.57 10.17 -3.93
CA GLN A 32 -0.86 11.43 -3.23
C GLN A 32 -1.77 12.36 -4.04
N ASN A 33 -1.62 12.37 -5.38
CA ASN A 33 -2.46 13.15 -6.28
C ASN A 33 -3.75 12.42 -6.70
N THR A 34 -3.87 11.12 -6.43
CA THR A 34 -5.07 10.34 -6.75
C THR A 34 -6.17 10.69 -5.75
N LYS A 35 -7.41 10.91 -6.22
CA LYS A 35 -8.56 11.12 -5.33
C LYS A 35 -8.78 9.86 -4.47
N ALA A 36 -8.96 10.04 -3.17
CA ALA A 36 -9.33 8.94 -2.29
C ALA A 36 -10.72 8.39 -2.65
N PHE A 37 -10.85 7.09 -2.63
CA PHE A 37 -12.10 6.38 -2.85
C PHE A 37 -13.05 6.58 -1.68
N ALA A 38 -12.53 6.47 -0.45
CA ALA A 38 -13.29 6.66 0.78
C ALA A 38 -12.38 7.11 1.93
N THR A 39 -12.99 7.71 2.95
CA THR A 39 -12.38 7.90 4.27
C THR A 39 -12.99 6.87 5.20
N VAL A 40 -12.16 6.07 5.87
CA VAL A 40 -12.56 4.97 6.74
C VAL A 40 -11.79 5.01 8.05
N GLU A 41 -12.42 4.59 9.14
CA GLU A 41 -11.74 4.43 10.42
C GLU A 41 -11.00 3.09 10.46
N ALA A 42 -9.80 3.05 11.06
CA ALA A 42 -8.93 1.88 11.05
C ALA A 42 -9.61 0.60 11.55
N ASN A 43 -10.37 0.69 12.66
CA ASN A 43 -11.08 -0.47 13.19
C ASN A 43 -12.26 -0.90 12.32
N ALA A 44 -12.98 0.04 11.72
CA ALA A 44 -14.06 -0.26 10.80
C ALA A 44 -13.53 -1.03 9.59
N LEU A 45 -12.39 -0.58 9.02
CA LEU A 45 -11.75 -1.25 7.90
C LEU A 45 -11.31 -2.68 8.25
N VAL A 46 -10.66 -2.88 9.41
CA VAL A 46 -10.29 -4.22 9.90
C VAL A 46 -11.53 -5.12 10.03
N ASN A 47 -12.59 -4.60 10.66
CA ASN A 47 -13.81 -5.37 10.87
C ASN A 47 -14.51 -5.76 9.55
N GLU A 48 -14.48 -4.90 8.52
CA GLU A 48 -15.04 -5.24 7.21
C GLU A 48 -14.35 -6.48 6.61
N PHE A 49 -13.02 -6.59 6.72
CA PHE A 49 -12.28 -7.75 6.24
C PHE A 49 -12.54 -9.00 7.08
N LEU A 50 -12.71 -8.87 8.40
CA LEU A 50 -12.98 -9.99 9.28
C LEU A 50 -14.41 -10.52 9.14
N LEU A 51 -15.37 -9.65 8.82
CA LEU A 51 -16.77 -10.04 8.65
C LEU A 51 -17.04 -10.70 7.29
N ASP A 52 -16.47 -10.16 6.22
CA ASP A 52 -16.67 -10.67 4.86
C ASP A 52 -15.44 -10.33 4.00
N LYS A 53 -14.42 -11.18 4.10
CA LYS A 53 -13.13 -11.02 3.40
C LYS A 53 -13.32 -10.92 1.88
N GLU A 54 -14.20 -11.73 1.29
CA GLU A 54 -14.41 -11.74 -0.16
C GLU A 54 -15.03 -10.43 -0.63
N LYS A 55 -16.03 -9.93 0.06
CA LYS A 55 -16.69 -8.67 -0.24
C LYS A 55 -15.72 -7.48 -0.08
N ALA A 56 -14.94 -7.45 1.00
CA ALA A 56 -13.96 -6.41 1.25
C ALA A 56 -12.83 -6.44 0.21
N ASN A 57 -12.34 -7.62 -0.16
CA ASN A 57 -11.36 -7.77 -1.23
C ASN A 57 -11.88 -7.21 -2.55
N ASN A 58 -13.10 -7.59 -2.95
CA ASN A 58 -13.72 -7.11 -4.20
C ASN A 58 -13.97 -5.58 -4.19
N LEU A 59 -14.19 -5.00 -3.01
CA LEU A 59 -14.41 -3.56 -2.88
C LEU A 59 -13.11 -2.75 -2.96
N TYR A 60 -12.06 -3.20 -2.29
CA TYR A 60 -10.86 -2.41 -2.04
C TYR A 60 -9.64 -2.83 -2.84
N LEU A 61 -9.50 -4.11 -3.15
CA LEU A 61 -8.33 -4.66 -3.82
C LEU A 61 -8.58 -4.85 -5.31
N ASP A 62 -7.50 -4.81 -6.08
CA ASP A 62 -7.50 -5.03 -7.51
C ASP A 62 -6.33 -5.94 -7.89
N SER A 63 -6.61 -7.00 -8.66
CA SER A 63 -5.61 -7.99 -9.08
C SER A 63 -4.56 -7.41 -10.05
N GLU A 64 -4.88 -6.34 -10.74
CA GLU A 64 -3.99 -5.66 -11.69
C GLU A 64 -3.14 -4.56 -11.02
N GLY A 65 -3.27 -4.39 -9.68
CA GLY A 65 -2.49 -3.43 -8.91
C GLY A 65 -3.10 -2.03 -8.78
N GLU A 66 -4.31 -1.83 -9.30
CA GLU A 66 -5.09 -0.58 -9.23
C GLU A 66 -5.99 -0.51 -7.98
N SER A 67 -5.55 -1.13 -6.88
CA SER A 67 -6.27 -1.12 -5.59
C SER A 67 -6.65 0.29 -5.16
N LYS A 68 -7.69 0.42 -4.33
CA LYS A 68 -8.25 1.72 -3.95
C LYS A 68 -7.28 2.53 -3.11
N VAL A 69 -7.31 3.84 -3.32
CA VAL A 69 -6.65 4.82 -2.44
C VAL A 69 -7.64 5.20 -1.35
N LEU A 70 -7.24 5.03 -0.11
CA LEU A 70 -8.08 5.33 1.07
C LEU A 70 -7.44 6.44 1.90
N ILE A 71 -8.29 7.14 2.65
CA ILE A 71 -7.88 7.92 3.81
C ILE A 71 -8.30 7.10 5.03
N VAL A 72 -7.31 6.71 5.84
CA VAL A 72 -7.56 5.95 7.06
C VAL A 72 -7.33 6.85 8.25
N THR A 73 -8.35 6.94 9.11
CA THR A 73 -8.29 7.69 10.38
C THR A 73 -8.09 6.73 11.54
N GLY A 74 -7.29 7.10 12.52
CA GLY A 74 -7.10 6.26 13.69
C GLY A 74 -6.06 6.77 14.67
N THR A 75 -5.91 6.03 15.77
CA THR A 75 -4.92 6.31 16.81
C THR A 75 -3.63 5.58 16.51
N VAL A 76 -2.51 6.27 16.60
CA VAL A 76 -1.17 5.70 16.45
C VAL A 76 -0.86 4.77 17.63
N ALA A 77 -0.74 3.47 17.35
CA ALA A 77 -0.38 2.47 18.34
C ALA A 77 1.11 2.16 18.37
N ASN A 78 1.79 2.27 17.22
CA ASN A 78 3.22 2.04 17.11
C ASN A 78 3.80 2.80 15.90
N ILE A 79 5.07 3.17 16.01
CA ILE A 79 5.87 3.74 14.93
C ILE A 79 7.17 2.95 14.83
N SER A 80 7.47 2.45 13.63
CA SER A 80 8.66 1.64 13.36
C SER A 80 9.30 2.02 12.03
N LYS A 81 10.39 1.35 11.67
CA LYS A 81 11.02 1.40 10.35
C LYS A 81 11.15 0.00 9.80
N ASP A 82 10.92 -0.13 8.51
CA ASP A 82 11.18 -1.36 7.78
C ASP A 82 12.67 -1.50 7.39
N GLN A 83 12.99 -2.59 6.68
CA GLN A 83 14.37 -2.87 6.24
C GLN A 83 14.86 -1.89 5.16
N LEU A 84 13.98 -1.18 4.49
CA LEU A 84 14.28 -0.18 3.46
C LEU A 84 14.41 1.23 4.06
N GLY A 85 14.25 1.38 5.39
CA GLY A 85 14.29 2.66 6.08
C GLY A 85 13.00 3.48 5.95
N GLN A 86 11.93 2.87 5.42
CA GLN A 86 10.61 3.49 5.34
C GLN A 86 9.95 3.45 6.71
N LYS A 87 9.32 4.55 7.12
CA LYS A 87 8.56 4.59 8.37
C LYS A 87 7.22 3.89 8.21
N VAL A 88 6.83 3.21 9.26
CA VAL A 88 5.58 2.46 9.35
C VAL A 88 4.82 2.90 10.57
N ILE A 89 3.58 3.38 10.39
CA ILE A 89 2.65 3.68 11.46
C ILE A 89 1.62 2.57 11.55
N LEU A 90 1.45 1.99 12.73
CA LEU A 90 0.34 1.10 13.04
C LEU A 90 -0.79 1.90 13.67
N LEU A 91 -1.93 1.95 13.00
CA LEU A 91 -3.18 2.51 13.52
C LEU A 91 -3.99 1.40 14.17
N LYS A 92 -4.31 1.55 15.44
CA LYS A 92 -5.05 0.55 16.19
C LYS A 92 -5.79 1.20 17.36
N ASN A 93 -7.01 0.76 17.63
CA ASN A 93 -7.70 1.16 18.84
C ASN A 93 -7.07 0.45 20.06
N PRO A 94 -6.73 1.18 21.13
CA PRO A 94 -6.12 0.61 22.32
C PRO A 94 -6.96 -0.46 23.00
N THR A 95 -8.26 -0.47 22.79
CA THR A 95 -9.21 -1.25 23.60
C THR A 95 -9.70 -2.55 22.98
N ASP A 96 -9.62 -2.76 21.66
CA ASP A 96 -10.49 -3.76 21.07
C ASP A 96 -9.90 -4.74 20.06
N ASN A 97 -8.82 -4.48 19.37
CA ASN A 97 -8.42 -5.33 18.26
C ASN A 97 -7.01 -5.89 18.40
N LYS A 98 -6.87 -7.20 18.17
CA LYS A 98 -5.56 -7.83 17.95
C LYS A 98 -4.89 -7.31 16.69
N MET A 99 -5.66 -6.80 15.71
CA MET A 99 -5.22 -6.31 14.41
C MET A 99 -5.46 -4.81 14.24
N GLY A 100 -4.70 -4.19 13.35
CA GLY A 100 -4.82 -2.78 13.00
C GLY A 100 -4.56 -2.53 11.53
N VAL A 101 -4.27 -1.27 11.18
CA VAL A 101 -3.89 -0.84 9.84
C VAL A 101 -2.44 -0.40 9.86
N SER A 102 -1.60 -1.10 9.12
CA SER A 102 -0.18 -0.79 8.96
C SER A 102 0.01 0.13 7.76
N CYS A 103 0.46 1.35 7.98
CA CYS A 103 0.65 2.39 6.97
C CYS A 103 2.15 2.60 6.72
N THR A 104 2.64 2.16 5.57
CA THR A 104 4.04 2.30 5.16
C THR A 104 4.22 3.57 4.34
N PHE A 105 5.10 4.45 4.81
CA PHE A 105 5.48 5.70 4.16
C PHE A 105 6.56 5.46 3.12
N THR A 106 6.65 6.33 2.12
CA THR A 106 7.80 6.35 1.20
C THR A 106 8.95 7.13 1.81
N LEU A 107 10.14 7.02 1.25
CA LEU A 107 11.29 7.83 1.69
C LEU A 107 10.99 9.33 1.59
N ASP A 108 10.21 9.75 0.58
CA ASP A 108 9.83 11.16 0.37
C ASP A 108 8.82 11.66 1.41
N THR A 109 7.99 10.78 1.96
CA THR A 109 6.96 11.13 2.96
C THR A 109 7.37 10.80 4.39
N ASN A 110 8.52 10.16 4.60
CA ASN A 110 9.03 9.78 5.93
C ASN A 110 9.10 10.94 6.93
N SER A 111 9.49 12.13 6.46
CA SER A 111 9.62 13.32 7.32
C SER A 111 8.29 13.77 7.94
N GLN A 112 7.17 13.43 7.32
CA GLN A 112 5.84 13.76 7.86
C GLN A 112 5.53 13.04 9.18
N VAL A 113 6.25 11.94 9.46
CA VAL A 113 6.07 11.13 10.68
C VAL A 113 6.95 11.63 11.83
N ASP A 114 7.87 12.58 11.59
CA ASP A 114 8.87 13.00 12.61
C ASP A 114 8.24 13.64 13.86
N ASN A 115 7.08 14.28 13.70
CA ASN A 115 6.38 14.95 14.79
C ASN A 115 5.15 14.17 15.28
N ILE A 116 4.98 12.91 14.83
CA ILE A 116 3.87 12.07 15.25
C ILE A 116 4.34 11.17 16.40
N GLU A 117 3.50 11.09 17.43
CA GLU A 117 3.74 10.29 18.61
C GLU A 117 2.66 9.21 18.77
N VAL A 118 3.01 8.13 19.49
CA VAL A 118 2.05 7.11 19.89
C VAL A 118 0.94 7.76 20.72
N GLY A 119 -0.30 7.44 20.40
CA GLY A 119 -1.51 8.04 20.98
C GLY A 119 -2.08 9.21 20.19
N ASN A 120 -1.36 9.77 19.21
CA ASN A 120 -1.93 10.80 18.34
C ASN A 120 -3.04 10.23 17.47
N GLN A 121 -4.05 11.05 17.22
CA GLN A 121 -5.05 10.84 16.17
C GLN A 121 -4.51 11.39 14.86
N VAL A 122 -4.54 10.58 13.80
CA VAL A 122 -4.02 10.96 12.49
C VAL A 122 -4.94 10.54 11.36
N GLU A 123 -4.80 11.21 10.23
CA GLU A 123 -5.41 10.84 8.96
C GLU A 123 -4.30 10.52 7.98
N ILE A 124 -4.28 9.30 7.45
CA ILE A 124 -3.25 8.81 6.55
C ILE A 124 -3.88 8.39 5.23
N LYS A 125 -3.39 8.96 4.14
CA LYS A 125 -3.77 8.58 2.78
C LYS A 125 -2.76 7.59 2.22
N GLY A 126 -3.25 6.52 1.61
CA GLY A 126 -2.41 5.54 0.95
C GLY A 126 -3.21 4.56 0.11
N VAL A 127 -2.53 3.65 -0.57
CA VAL A 127 -3.14 2.59 -1.39
C VAL A 127 -3.19 1.30 -0.57
N ILE A 128 -4.38 0.68 -0.51
CA ILE A 128 -4.54 -0.61 0.17
C ILE A 128 -3.88 -1.74 -0.64
N ARG A 129 -3.17 -2.65 0.03
CA ARG A 129 -2.47 -3.79 -0.57
C ARG A 129 -2.97 -5.13 -0.10
N SER A 130 -3.34 -5.24 1.16
CA SER A 130 -3.96 -6.44 1.71
C SER A 130 -4.95 -6.09 2.80
N GLY A 131 -5.92 -6.96 3.01
CA GLY A 131 -6.86 -6.89 4.11
C GLY A 131 -6.33 -7.51 5.40
N ALA A 132 -7.09 -7.35 6.49
CA ALA A 132 -6.84 -8.06 7.73
C ALA A 132 -7.22 -9.53 7.60
N GLU A 133 -6.46 -10.40 8.26
CA GLU A 133 -6.71 -11.83 8.29
C GLU A 133 -6.39 -12.41 9.67
N TYR A 134 -7.18 -13.37 10.12
CA TYR A 134 -6.90 -14.18 11.28
C TYR A 134 -6.90 -15.65 10.89
N ASP A 135 -5.76 -16.30 11.06
CA ASP A 135 -5.60 -17.74 10.88
C ASP A 135 -5.76 -18.43 12.25
N GLU A 136 -6.87 -19.14 12.43
CA GLU A 136 -7.18 -19.83 13.68
C GLU A 136 -6.25 -21.02 13.95
N ASP A 137 -5.77 -21.69 12.91
CA ASP A 137 -4.91 -22.88 13.02
C ASP A 137 -3.51 -22.52 13.51
N LEU A 138 -3.02 -21.33 13.13
CA LEU A 138 -1.69 -20.86 13.47
C LEU A 138 -1.70 -19.77 14.56
N ASP A 139 -2.87 -19.33 15.02
CA ASP A 139 -3.07 -18.14 15.89
C ASP A 139 -2.31 -16.91 15.37
N LEU A 140 -2.30 -16.75 14.05
CA LEU A 140 -1.64 -15.62 13.37
C LEU A 140 -2.64 -14.55 13.00
N THR A 141 -2.23 -13.31 13.23
CA THR A 141 -2.99 -12.12 12.88
C THR A 141 -2.23 -11.29 11.86
N GLU A 142 -2.90 -10.91 10.77
CA GLU A 142 -2.36 -10.00 9.76
C GLU A 142 -3.11 -8.68 9.79
N ASN A 143 -2.35 -7.58 9.77
CA ASN A 143 -2.91 -6.23 9.68
C ASN A 143 -3.35 -5.92 8.25
N VAL A 144 -4.28 -4.98 8.10
CA VAL A 144 -4.49 -4.30 6.82
C VAL A 144 -3.21 -3.57 6.44
N ILE A 145 -2.76 -3.70 5.19
CA ILE A 145 -1.56 -3.04 4.68
C ILE A 145 -1.96 -1.88 3.76
N ILE A 146 -1.50 -0.69 4.11
CA ILE A 146 -1.60 0.53 3.31
C ILE A 146 -0.18 0.96 2.93
N GLU A 147 0.06 1.18 1.65
CA GLU A 147 1.36 1.60 1.12
C GLU A 147 1.33 2.99 0.51
N LYS A 148 2.55 3.52 0.24
CA LYS A 148 2.74 4.87 -0.30
C LYS A 148 1.98 5.93 0.50
N SER A 149 2.08 5.79 1.82
CA SER A 149 1.34 6.60 2.78
C SER A 149 1.86 8.03 2.87
N ALA A 150 0.94 8.96 3.15
CA ALA A 150 1.22 10.33 3.54
C ALA A 150 0.18 10.81 4.56
N VAL A 151 0.61 11.65 5.48
CA VAL A 151 -0.28 12.31 6.45
C VAL A 151 -1.11 13.36 5.73
N ILE A 152 -2.40 13.42 6.05
CA ILE A 152 -3.30 14.50 5.63
C ILE A 152 -3.54 15.37 6.85
N ASN A 153 -3.29 16.66 6.71
CA ASN A 153 -3.57 17.67 7.73
C ASN A 153 -4.90 18.36 7.42
#